data_a90223ac496098356948de9b670abddf
#
_entry.id   a90223ac496098356948de9b670abddf
#
_cell.length_a   1.000
_cell.length_b   1.000
_cell.length_c   1.000
_cell.angle_alpha   90.00
_cell.angle_beta   90.00
_cell.angle_gamma   90.00
#
_symmetry.space_group_name_H-M   'P 1'
#
loop_
_entity.id
_entity.type
_entity.pdbx_description
1 polymer ?
#
loop_
_entity_poly.entity_id
_entity_poly.type
_entity_poly.pdbx_seq_one_letter_code
_entity_poly.pdbx_strand_id
1 'polypeptide(L)'
;MYQRILVTTDGSELSDQAVAHALQLANATCAELIALRVVPPYPKTYFEGGVALGEEEIARIEQQWHEEAMSSLHTIQDQGQKLDVKVRPVAIKSDLIAEAIIAAAQQHKADLIVMASHGRRGLKRLLLGSETQQVLTHSHTPVLVLR
;
A
#
# COMPACT_ATOMS: atom_id res chain seq x y z
N MET A 1 22.88 2.29 -5.06
CA MET A 1 21.97 3.23 -4.42
C MET A 1 20.82 2.49 -3.75
N TYR A 2 19.57 2.58 -4.16
CA TYR A 2 18.50 1.79 -3.51
C TYR A 2 18.61 0.31 -3.87
N GLN A 3 18.39 -0.56 -2.89
CA GLN A 3 18.40 -2.02 -3.07
C GLN A 3 16.99 -2.61 -2.94
N ARG A 4 16.17 -2.03 -2.08
CA ARG A 4 14.78 -2.45 -1.85
C ARG A 4 13.88 -1.25 -1.70
N ILE A 5 12.98 -1.09 -2.63
CA ILE A 5 12.00 -0.01 -2.65
C ILE A 5 10.65 -0.59 -2.23
N LEU A 6 9.98 0.02 -1.26
CA LEU A 6 8.61 -0.32 -0.94
C LEU A 6 7.70 0.73 -1.57
N VAL A 7 6.72 0.31 -2.37
CA VAL A 7 5.64 1.16 -2.84
C VAL A 7 4.33 0.71 -2.22
N THR A 8 3.56 1.66 -1.68
CA THR A 8 2.23 1.38 -1.16
C THR A 8 1.16 1.88 -2.13
N THR A 9 0.12 1.08 -2.34
CA THR A 9 -1.00 1.40 -3.21
C THR A 9 -2.33 1.14 -2.52
N ASP A 10 -3.31 1.99 -2.76
CA ASP A 10 -4.70 1.81 -2.37
C ASP A 10 -5.63 1.60 -3.57
N GLY A 11 -5.07 1.47 -4.77
CA GLY A 11 -5.80 1.33 -6.03
C GLY A 11 -6.34 2.64 -6.59
N SER A 12 -6.00 3.80 -6.01
CA SER A 12 -6.32 5.11 -6.57
C SER A 12 -5.44 5.42 -7.77
N GLU A 13 -5.90 6.33 -8.65
CA GLU A 13 -5.12 6.79 -9.81
C GLU A 13 -3.76 7.36 -9.42
N LEU A 14 -3.71 8.15 -8.34
CA LEU A 14 -2.44 8.72 -7.88
C LEU A 14 -1.49 7.65 -7.33
N SER A 15 -2.01 6.63 -6.65
CA SER A 15 -1.18 5.50 -6.22
C SER A 15 -0.70 4.66 -7.40
N ASP A 16 -1.47 4.55 -8.47
CA ASP A 16 -1.01 3.89 -9.70
C ASP A 16 0.16 4.64 -10.34
N GLN A 17 0.14 5.98 -10.31
CA GLN A 17 1.29 6.80 -10.73
C GLN A 17 2.50 6.57 -9.83
N ALA A 18 2.30 6.45 -8.52
CA ALA A 18 3.37 6.12 -7.59
C ALA A 18 3.99 4.74 -7.88
N VAL A 19 3.16 3.75 -8.20
CA VAL A 19 3.61 2.42 -8.62
C VAL A 19 4.45 2.49 -9.90
N ALA A 20 3.97 3.20 -10.92
CA ALA A 20 4.70 3.35 -12.17
C ALA A 20 6.07 4.02 -11.95
N HIS A 21 6.12 5.04 -11.11
CA HIS A 21 7.36 5.73 -10.73
C HIS A 21 8.33 4.81 -9.98
N ALA A 22 7.80 4.04 -9.02
CA ALA A 22 8.59 3.10 -8.24
C ALA A 22 9.18 1.97 -9.11
N LEU A 23 8.42 1.48 -10.10
CA LEU A 23 8.90 0.48 -11.06
C LEU A 23 10.06 1.03 -11.91
N GLN A 24 9.93 2.26 -12.41
CA GLN A 24 10.99 2.90 -13.18
C GLN A 24 12.25 3.12 -12.34
N LEU A 25 12.08 3.57 -11.09
CA LEU A 25 13.19 3.78 -10.17
C LEU A 25 13.88 2.45 -9.80
N ALA A 26 13.10 1.40 -9.54
CA ALA A 26 13.62 0.07 -9.25
C ALA A 26 14.42 -0.48 -10.45
N ASN A 27 13.89 -0.31 -11.67
CA ASN A 27 14.64 -0.69 -12.88
C ASN A 27 15.96 0.09 -12.99
N ALA A 28 15.93 1.41 -12.83
CA ALA A 28 17.11 2.26 -12.96
C ALA A 28 18.19 1.99 -11.89
N THR A 29 17.81 1.51 -10.71
CA THR A 29 18.72 1.22 -9.60
C THR A 29 19.01 -0.26 -9.41
N CYS A 30 18.42 -1.14 -10.23
CA CYS A 30 18.46 -2.60 -10.06
C CYS A 30 17.96 -3.05 -8.68
N ALA A 31 16.96 -2.34 -8.14
CA ALA A 31 16.37 -2.64 -6.85
C ALA A 31 15.24 -3.67 -6.96
N GLU A 32 15.02 -4.43 -5.88
CA GLU A 32 13.78 -5.20 -5.68
C GLU A 32 12.66 -4.24 -5.27
N LEU A 33 11.46 -4.44 -5.79
CA LEU A 33 10.27 -3.68 -5.42
C LEU A 33 9.35 -4.51 -4.53
N ILE A 34 9.02 -3.99 -3.36
CA ILE A 34 7.98 -4.54 -2.49
C ILE A 34 6.70 -3.75 -2.76
N ALA A 35 5.71 -4.39 -3.36
CA ALA A 35 4.40 -3.77 -3.62
C ALA A 35 3.46 -4.11 -2.48
N LEU A 36 3.12 -3.11 -1.68
CA LEU A 36 2.32 -3.25 -0.47
C LEU A 36 0.91 -2.69 -0.67
N ARG A 37 -0.07 -3.46 -0.24
CA ARG A 37 -1.45 -2.98 -0.03
C ARG A 37 -1.90 -3.29 1.39
N VAL A 38 -2.32 -2.26 2.11
CA VAL A 38 -2.92 -2.42 3.44
C VAL A 38 -4.43 -2.47 3.27
N VAL A 39 -5.03 -3.57 3.70
CA VAL A 39 -6.47 -3.82 3.61
C VAL A 39 -7.09 -3.59 4.98
N PRO A 40 -8.09 -2.71 5.12
CA PRO A 40 -8.74 -2.51 6.41
C PRO A 40 -9.54 -3.75 6.80
N PRO A 41 -9.67 -4.03 8.11
CA PRO A 41 -10.61 -5.05 8.58
C PRO A 41 -12.04 -4.60 8.34
N TYR A 42 -12.97 -5.55 8.36
CA TYR A 42 -14.40 -5.23 8.27
C TYR A 42 -14.78 -4.30 9.42
N PRO A 43 -15.43 -3.14 9.15
CA PRO A 43 -15.79 -2.20 10.19
C PRO A 43 -16.85 -2.82 11.11
N LYS A 44 -16.52 -2.93 12.39
CA LYS A 44 -17.48 -3.31 13.43
C LYS A 44 -18.30 -2.07 13.82
N THR A 45 -19.31 -1.76 13.02
CA THR A 45 -20.24 -0.70 13.37
C THR A 45 -21.36 -1.29 14.23
N TYR A 46 -21.41 -0.87 15.48
CA TYR A 46 -22.59 -1.09 16.33
C TYR A 46 -23.68 -0.12 15.92
N PHE A 47 -24.49 -0.49 14.95
CA PHE A 47 -25.74 0.23 14.70
C PHE A 47 -26.79 -0.27 15.68
N GLU A 48 -27.34 0.62 16.49
CA GLU A 48 -28.58 0.34 17.24
C GLU A 48 -29.67 -0.03 16.23
N GLY A 49 -30.14 -1.28 16.27
CA GLY A 49 -31.20 -1.80 15.41
C GLY A 49 -30.78 -2.45 14.10
N GLY A 50 -29.47 -2.56 13.80
CA GLY A 50 -28.95 -3.31 12.66
C GLY A 50 -28.71 -4.78 12.98
N VAL A 51 -28.95 -5.67 12.02
CA VAL A 51 -28.54 -7.08 12.13
C VAL A 51 -27.02 -7.13 11.97
N ALA A 52 -26.30 -7.49 13.02
CA ALA A 52 -24.87 -7.72 12.96
C ALA A 52 -24.58 -8.93 12.06
N LEU A 53 -23.62 -8.80 11.14
CA LEU A 53 -23.13 -9.93 10.35
C LEU A 53 -22.43 -10.95 11.26
N GLY A 54 -22.61 -12.23 10.97
CA GLY A 54 -21.93 -13.30 11.68
C GLY A 54 -20.43 -13.29 11.38
N GLU A 55 -19.64 -13.88 12.28
CA GLU A 55 -18.18 -13.97 12.13
C GLU A 55 -17.74 -14.64 10.82
N GLU A 56 -18.46 -15.69 10.40
CA GLU A 56 -18.18 -16.39 9.14
C GLU A 56 -18.39 -15.50 7.91
N GLU A 57 -19.41 -14.67 7.94
CA GLU A 57 -19.74 -13.76 6.85
C GLU A 57 -18.72 -12.63 6.76
N ILE A 58 -18.32 -12.07 7.91
CA ILE A 58 -17.21 -11.09 8.00
C ILE A 58 -15.92 -11.69 7.45
N ALA A 59 -15.59 -12.93 7.84
CA ALA A 59 -14.39 -13.61 7.36
C ALA A 59 -14.40 -13.81 5.84
N ARG A 60 -15.55 -14.11 5.25
CA ARG A 60 -15.68 -14.20 3.77
C ARG A 60 -15.46 -12.88 3.09
N ILE A 61 -16.01 -11.79 3.63
CA ILE A 61 -15.83 -10.44 3.08
C ILE A 61 -14.36 -10.03 3.17
N GLU A 62 -13.72 -10.23 4.32
CA GLU A 62 -12.31 -9.92 4.50
C GLU A 62 -11.41 -10.77 3.59
N GLN A 63 -11.74 -12.04 3.39
CA GLN A 63 -11.04 -12.90 2.44
C GLN A 63 -11.17 -12.40 1.00
N GLN A 64 -12.37 -11.98 0.60
CA GLN A 64 -12.59 -11.38 -0.72
C GLN A 64 -11.75 -10.13 -0.92
N TRP A 65 -11.71 -9.23 0.06
CA TRP A 65 -10.88 -8.02 -0.02
C TRP A 65 -9.38 -8.34 -0.11
N HIS A 66 -8.95 -9.36 0.62
CA HIS A 66 -7.57 -9.83 0.53
C HIS A 66 -7.24 -10.36 -0.88
N GLU A 67 -8.12 -11.16 -1.45
CA GLU A 67 -7.95 -11.70 -2.81
C GLU A 67 -7.93 -10.60 -3.87
N GLU A 68 -8.80 -9.61 -3.75
CA GLU A 68 -8.79 -8.43 -4.62
C GLU A 68 -7.49 -7.63 -4.50
N ALA A 69 -7.00 -7.46 -3.28
CA ALA A 69 -5.72 -6.80 -3.04
C ALA A 69 -4.57 -7.58 -3.69
N MET A 70 -4.50 -8.89 -3.47
CA MET A 70 -3.47 -9.73 -4.06
C MET A 70 -3.55 -9.74 -5.59
N SER A 71 -4.74 -9.77 -6.17
CA SER A 71 -4.93 -9.68 -7.62
C SER A 71 -4.36 -8.38 -8.18
N SER A 72 -4.61 -7.24 -7.53
CA SER A 72 -4.05 -5.96 -7.94
C SER A 72 -2.51 -5.92 -7.81
N LEU A 73 -1.96 -6.54 -6.79
CA LEU A 73 -0.52 -6.64 -6.58
C LEU A 73 0.17 -7.56 -7.60
N HIS A 74 -0.51 -8.64 -8.02
CA HIS A 74 -0.02 -9.50 -9.08
C HIS A 74 0.04 -8.77 -10.43
N THR A 75 -0.88 -7.84 -10.70
CA THR A 75 -0.80 -6.96 -11.87
C THR A 75 0.49 -6.12 -11.85
N ILE A 76 0.85 -5.59 -10.68
CA ILE A 76 2.11 -4.85 -10.51
C ILE A 76 3.32 -5.78 -10.73
N GLN A 77 3.24 -7.01 -10.23
CA GLN A 77 4.27 -8.02 -10.44
C GLN A 77 4.48 -8.32 -11.93
N ASP A 78 3.39 -8.45 -12.70
CA ASP A 78 3.46 -8.66 -14.15
C ASP A 78 4.08 -7.45 -14.87
N GLN A 79 3.75 -6.23 -14.43
CA GLN A 79 4.36 -5.01 -14.95
C GLN A 79 5.88 -4.98 -14.66
N GLY A 80 6.26 -5.36 -13.44
CA GLY A 80 7.67 -5.47 -13.05
C GLY A 80 8.43 -6.46 -13.90
N GLN A 81 7.85 -7.61 -14.19
CA GLN A 81 8.46 -8.63 -15.03
C GLN A 81 8.79 -8.10 -16.43
N LYS A 82 7.91 -7.28 -17.01
CA LYS A 82 8.15 -6.63 -18.33
C LYS A 82 9.30 -5.63 -18.30
N LEU A 83 9.62 -5.09 -17.13
CA LEU A 83 10.70 -4.14 -16.91
C LEU A 83 11.96 -4.78 -16.29
N ASP A 84 12.00 -6.09 -16.18
CA ASP A 84 13.07 -6.83 -15.53
C ASP A 84 13.28 -6.43 -14.06
N VAL A 85 12.18 -6.06 -13.39
CA VAL A 85 12.15 -5.72 -11.97
C VAL A 85 11.52 -6.85 -11.17
N LYS A 86 12.24 -7.34 -10.16
CA LYS A 86 11.69 -8.30 -9.22
C LYS A 86 10.71 -7.60 -8.28
N VAL A 87 9.44 -7.98 -8.35
CA VAL A 87 8.38 -7.44 -7.50
C VAL A 87 7.91 -8.50 -6.52
N ARG A 88 7.85 -8.12 -5.24
CA ARG A 88 7.30 -8.93 -4.16
C ARG A 88 5.95 -8.36 -3.73
N PRO A 89 4.82 -9.04 -4.00
CA PRO A 89 3.51 -8.61 -3.55
C PRO A 89 3.32 -8.90 -2.06
N VAL A 90 2.81 -7.92 -1.32
CA VAL A 90 2.54 -8.03 0.13
C VAL A 90 1.19 -7.36 0.43
N ALA A 91 0.24 -8.12 0.97
CA ALA A 91 -1.03 -7.61 1.47
C ALA A 91 -1.08 -7.78 3.00
N ILE A 92 -1.42 -6.72 3.71
CA ILE A 92 -1.50 -6.71 5.18
C ILE A 92 -2.88 -6.22 5.59
N LYS A 93 -3.53 -6.94 6.49
CA LYS A 93 -4.78 -6.48 7.11
C LYS A 93 -4.45 -5.66 8.35
N SER A 94 -4.81 -4.37 8.34
CA SER A 94 -4.64 -3.47 9.47
C SER A 94 -5.55 -2.25 9.34
N ASP A 95 -6.04 -1.76 10.46
CA ASP A 95 -6.73 -0.47 10.58
C ASP A 95 -5.75 0.69 10.79
N LEU A 96 -4.50 0.39 11.12
CA LEU A 96 -3.41 1.34 11.33
C LEU A 96 -2.50 1.38 10.09
N ILE A 97 -2.94 2.08 9.05
CA ILE A 97 -2.32 2.03 7.71
C ILE A 97 -0.88 2.52 7.74
N ALA A 98 -0.62 3.70 8.31
CA ALA A 98 0.72 4.27 8.36
C ALA A 98 1.70 3.38 9.16
N GLU A 99 1.26 2.85 10.29
CA GLU A 99 2.06 1.92 11.11
C GLU A 99 2.38 0.63 10.35
N ALA A 100 1.39 0.09 9.62
CA ALA A 100 1.58 -1.10 8.80
C ALA A 100 2.60 -0.87 7.67
N ILE A 101 2.57 0.30 7.03
CA ILE A 101 3.54 0.69 6.00
C ILE A 101 4.96 0.73 6.59
N ILE A 102 5.13 1.41 7.72
CA ILE A 102 6.42 1.57 8.39
C ILE A 102 6.96 0.21 8.85
N ALA A 103 6.10 -0.62 9.46
CA ALA A 103 6.46 -1.96 9.89
C ALA A 103 6.88 -2.85 8.71
N ALA A 104 6.16 -2.80 7.60
CA ALA A 104 6.49 -3.54 6.39
C ALA A 104 7.85 -3.08 5.80
N ALA A 105 8.11 -1.78 5.78
CA ALA A 105 9.40 -1.26 5.32
C ALA A 105 10.56 -1.79 6.17
N GLN A 106 10.40 -1.84 7.48
CA GLN A 106 11.40 -2.40 8.39
C GLN A 106 11.55 -3.91 8.20
N GLN A 107 10.45 -4.64 8.16
CA GLN A 107 10.45 -6.10 8.00
C GLN A 107 11.12 -6.56 6.71
N HIS A 108 10.85 -5.87 5.61
CA HIS A 108 11.43 -6.16 4.30
C HIS A 108 12.76 -5.44 4.04
N LYS A 109 13.26 -4.69 5.02
CA LYS A 109 14.51 -3.91 4.93
C LYS A 109 14.53 -2.98 3.71
N ALA A 110 13.40 -2.29 3.49
CA ALA A 110 13.30 -1.28 2.45
C ALA A 110 14.16 -0.07 2.80
N ASP A 111 14.85 0.46 1.82
CA ASP A 111 15.69 1.65 1.95
C ASP A 111 15.07 2.90 1.32
N LEU A 112 13.87 2.74 0.73
CA LEU A 112 13.01 3.81 0.25
C LEU A 112 11.56 3.38 0.33
N ILE A 113 10.68 4.29 0.78
CA ILE A 113 9.22 4.17 0.66
C ILE A 113 8.75 5.13 -0.42
N VAL A 114 7.94 4.64 -1.37
CA VAL A 114 7.28 5.46 -2.39
C VAL A 114 5.78 5.42 -2.15
N MET A 115 5.14 6.57 -2.08
CA MET A 115 3.70 6.65 -1.84
C MET A 115 3.09 7.88 -2.48
N ALA A 116 1.78 7.85 -2.70
CA ALA A 116 1.02 9.00 -3.15
C ALA A 116 0.81 10.00 -2.00
N SER A 117 0.68 11.29 -2.34
CA SER A 117 0.43 12.35 -1.34
C SER A 117 -0.93 12.22 -0.66
N HIS A 118 -1.90 11.57 -1.31
CA HIS A 118 -3.22 11.27 -0.76
C HIS A 118 -3.78 10.01 -1.44
N GLY A 119 -4.72 9.34 -0.76
CA GLY A 119 -5.40 8.16 -1.28
C GLY A 119 -6.79 8.48 -1.82
N ARG A 120 -7.67 7.46 -1.85
CA ARG A 120 -9.06 7.56 -2.35
C ARG A 120 -9.91 8.61 -1.65
N ARG A 121 -9.58 8.95 -0.39
CA ARG A 121 -10.31 9.93 0.43
C ARG A 121 -9.74 11.34 0.35
N GLY A 122 -8.71 11.55 -0.44
CA GLY A 122 -8.06 12.86 -0.60
C GLY A 122 -8.93 13.82 -1.38
N LEU A 123 -9.41 14.89 -0.73
CA LEU A 123 -10.36 15.85 -1.30
C LEU A 123 -9.68 17.09 -1.91
N LYS A 124 -8.40 17.36 -1.62
CA LYS A 124 -7.73 18.57 -2.11
C LYS A 124 -6.25 18.33 -2.38
N ARG A 125 -5.80 18.74 -3.57
CA ARG A 125 -4.40 18.64 -4.03
C ARG A 125 -3.38 19.43 -3.19
N LEU A 126 -3.83 20.26 -2.26
CA LEU A 126 -2.97 21.19 -1.51
C LEU A 126 -2.51 20.66 -0.16
N LEU A 127 -3.12 19.58 0.34
CA LEU A 127 -2.79 19.01 1.64
C LEU A 127 -2.34 17.57 1.49
N LEU A 128 -1.32 17.18 2.23
CA LEU A 128 -0.93 15.79 2.37
C LEU A 128 -2.04 15.03 3.10
N GLY A 129 -2.33 13.81 2.63
CA GLY A 129 -3.21 12.90 3.34
C GLY A 129 -2.68 12.55 4.73
N SER A 130 -3.57 12.18 5.64
CA SER A 130 -3.22 11.85 7.02
C SER A 130 -2.22 10.71 7.12
N GLU A 131 -2.39 9.68 6.30
CA GLU A 131 -1.48 8.53 6.28
C GLU A 131 -0.08 8.92 5.80
N THR A 132 -0.02 9.74 4.75
CA THR A 132 1.26 10.25 4.23
C THR A 132 1.98 11.09 5.27
N GLN A 133 1.26 11.96 5.98
CA GLN A 133 1.83 12.76 7.06
C GLN A 133 2.40 11.89 8.18
N GLN A 134 1.68 10.85 8.58
CA GLN A 134 2.13 9.93 9.62
C GLN A 134 3.37 9.14 9.20
N VAL A 135 3.40 8.64 7.97
CA VAL A 135 4.59 7.94 7.43
C VAL A 135 5.80 8.88 7.41
N LEU A 136 5.64 10.11 6.90
CA LEU A 136 6.71 11.11 6.89
C LEU A 136 7.22 11.46 8.28
N THR A 137 6.32 11.54 9.25
CA THR A 137 6.67 11.93 10.62
C THR A 137 7.40 10.82 11.39
N HIS A 138 6.99 9.56 11.20
CA HIS A 138 7.43 8.44 12.04
C HIS A 138 8.39 7.47 11.36
N SER A 139 8.53 7.52 10.04
CA SER A 139 9.44 6.63 9.32
C SER A 139 10.90 7.06 9.49
N HIS A 140 11.77 6.11 9.74
CA HIS A 140 13.23 6.29 9.64
C HIS A 140 13.75 5.96 8.21
N THR A 141 12.94 5.31 7.40
CA THR A 141 13.22 5.07 5.98
C THR A 141 12.89 6.32 5.17
N PRO A 142 13.74 6.77 4.24
CA PRO A 142 13.42 7.86 3.32
C PRO A 142 12.10 7.63 2.60
N VAL A 143 11.35 8.71 2.37
CA VAL A 143 10.02 8.66 1.76
C VAL A 143 9.98 9.57 0.53
N LEU A 144 9.63 9.01 -0.61
CA LEU A 144 9.33 9.75 -1.83
C LEU A 144 7.81 9.87 -1.98
N VAL A 145 7.31 11.09 -2.00
CA VAL A 145 5.88 11.38 -2.09
C VAL A 145 5.56 11.91 -3.48
N LEU A 146 4.62 11.27 -4.18
CA LEU A 146 4.10 11.71 -5.47
C LEU A 146 2.83 12.54 -5.27
N ARG A 147 2.76 13.67 -5.99
CA ARG A 147 1.61 14.59 -5.99
C ARG A 147 0.81 14.48 -7.27
#